data_ae34214d1300aec3615eccf546982413
#
_entry.id   ae34214d1300aec3615eccf546982413
#
_cell.length_a   1.000
_cell.length_b   1.000
_cell.length_c   1.000
_cell.angle_alpha   90.00
_cell.angle_beta   90.00
_cell.angle_gamma   90.00
#
_symmetry.space_group_name_H-M   'P 1'
#
loop_
_entity.id
_entity.type
_entity.pdbx_description
1 polymer ?
#
loop_
_entity_poly.entity_id
_entity_poly.type
_entity_poly.pdbx_seq_one_letter_code
_entity_poly.pdbx_strand_id
1 'polypeptide(L)'
;FLGILQKLCREMKPDEIIIAWDGAGGSLRRKEVNSNYKEGRKPIRLNRDVRVLTKDEEMQNKVWQQYRLMEMLNFMPVIQLMADRVEADDIISYVTQSPQYSGWEKIIISSDKDFFQLCDDETVLYRPIQKKFASARHGGSCL
;
A
#
# COMPACT_ATOMS: atom_id res chain seq x y z
N PHE A 1 -3.38 10.73 3.04
CA PHE A 1 -3.09 9.98 1.81
C PHE A 1 -2.94 10.92 0.61
N LEU A 2 -3.98 11.68 0.23
CA LEU A 2 -3.95 12.53 -0.98
C LEU A 2 -2.80 13.54 -1.02
N GLY A 3 -2.44 14.16 0.11
CA GLY A 3 -1.31 15.08 0.18
C GLY A 3 0.04 14.39 -0.11
N ILE A 4 0.21 13.14 0.33
CA ILE A 4 1.41 12.34 0.03
C ILE A 4 1.40 11.98 -1.45
N LEU A 5 0.27 11.51 -1.99
CA LEU A 5 0.13 11.17 -3.40
C LEU A 5 0.46 12.38 -4.29
N GLN A 6 -0.13 13.55 -4.01
CA GLN A 6 0.15 14.78 -4.75
C GLN A 6 1.64 15.16 -4.74
N LYS A 7 2.29 15.03 -3.58
CA LYS A 7 3.72 15.28 -3.46
C LYS A 7 4.53 14.34 -4.35
N LEU A 8 4.24 13.03 -4.27
CA LEU A 8 4.93 12.02 -5.05
C LEU A 8 4.74 12.21 -6.56
N CYS A 9 3.53 12.57 -7.00
CA CYS A 9 3.26 12.89 -8.40
C CYS A 9 4.10 14.06 -8.91
N ARG A 10 4.31 15.08 -8.08
CA ARG A 10 5.16 16.23 -8.45
C ARG A 10 6.64 15.88 -8.53
N GLU A 11 7.11 15.03 -7.63
CA GLU A 11 8.53 14.65 -7.51
C GLU A 11 8.92 13.58 -8.54
N MET A 12 8.08 12.58 -8.73
CA MET A 12 8.39 11.41 -9.55
C MET A 12 7.83 11.48 -10.96
N LYS A 13 6.77 12.32 -11.20
CA LYS A 13 6.11 12.49 -12.50
C LYS A 13 5.75 11.14 -13.16
N PRO A 14 5.01 10.26 -12.48
CA PRO A 14 4.71 8.94 -12.99
C PRO A 14 3.82 9.01 -14.22
N ASP A 15 4.04 8.12 -15.18
CA ASP A 15 3.16 7.92 -16.33
C ASP A 15 1.88 7.18 -15.95
N GLU A 16 1.95 6.30 -14.96
CA GLU A 16 0.82 5.54 -14.45
C GLU A 16 0.88 5.41 -12.92
N ILE A 17 -0.29 5.42 -12.29
CA ILE A 17 -0.43 5.24 -10.84
C ILE A 17 -1.40 4.10 -10.59
N ILE A 18 -0.93 3.09 -9.87
CA ILE A 18 -1.74 1.95 -9.46
C ILE A 18 -1.89 1.96 -7.94
N ILE A 19 -3.12 1.86 -7.47
CA ILE A 19 -3.45 1.80 -6.04
C ILE A 19 -4.05 0.43 -5.75
N ALA A 20 -3.38 -0.36 -4.93
CA ALA A 20 -3.85 -1.65 -4.49
C ALA A 20 -4.61 -1.55 -3.17
N TRP A 21 -5.74 -2.21 -3.09
CA TRP A 21 -6.59 -2.30 -1.91
C TRP A 21 -6.67 -3.74 -1.40
N ASP A 22 -6.75 -3.89 -0.08
CA ASP A 22 -7.08 -5.18 0.51
C ASP A 22 -8.49 -5.58 0.11
N GLY A 23 -8.65 -6.75 -0.49
CA GLY A 23 -9.95 -7.31 -0.81
C GLY A 23 -10.71 -7.79 0.42
N ALA A 24 -12.03 -7.94 0.28
CA ALA A 24 -12.86 -8.50 1.33
C ALA A 24 -12.33 -9.88 1.73
N GLY A 25 -12.02 -10.07 3.01
CA GLY A 25 -11.45 -11.33 3.49
C GLY A 25 -10.02 -11.64 3.03
N GLY A 26 -9.25 -10.67 2.53
CA GLY A 26 -7.88 -10.88 2.04
C GLY A 26 -6.96 -11.63 3.01
N SER A 27 -7.08 -11.36 4.30
CA SER A 27 -6.28 -12.06 5.32
C SER A 27 -6.82 -13.45 5.71
N LEU A 28 -7.99 -13.88 5.24
CA LEU A 28 -8.59 -15.17 5.62
C LEU A 28 -7.73 -16.34 5.17
N ARG A 29 -7.29 -16.32 3.92
CA ARG A 29 -6.43 -17.40 3.37
C ARG A 29 -5.14 -17.58 4.17
N ARG A 30 -4.50 -16.47 4.58
CA ARG A 30 -3.27 -16.54 5.41
C ARG A 30 -3.57 -17.00 6.83
N LYS A 31 -4.77 -16.69 7.38
CA LYS A 31 -5.22 -17.18 8.68
C LYS A 31 -5.58 -18.66 8.66
N GLU A 32 -6.10 -19.17 7.55
CA GLU A 32 -6.35 -20.60 7.38
C GLU A 32 -5.06 -21.42 7.43
N VAL A 33 -3.97 -20.88 6.87
CA VAL A 33 -2.63 -21.51 6.90
C VAL A 33 -1.91 -21.26 8.22
N ASN A 34 -2.09 -20.10 8.84
CA ASN A 34 -1.48 -19.71 10.10
C ASN A 34 -2.49 -18.94 10.95
N SER A 35 -3.09 -19.62 11.94
CA SER A 35 -4.13 -19.07 12.81
C SER A 35 -3.70 -17.80 13.56
N ASN A 36 -2.41 -17.66 13.84
CA ASN A 36 -1.85 -16.52 14.57
C ASN A 36 -1.45 -15.35 13.66
N TYR A 37 -1.75 -15.42 12.36
CA TYR A 37 -1.41 -14.35 11.41
C TYR A 37 -2.10 -13.03 11.80
N LYS A 38 -1.28 -11.99 12.00
CA LYS A 38 -1.70 -10.66 12.49
C LYS A 38 -2.27 -10.64 13.92
N GLU A 39 -2.14 -11.72 14.71
CA GLU A 39 -2.50 -11.71 16.13
C GLU A 39 -1.60 -10.71 16.89
N GLY A 40 -2.22 -9.93 17.79
CA GLY A 40 -1.50 -8.93 18.60
C GLY A 40 -1.16 -7.61 17.89
N ARG A 41 -1.51 -7.38 16.63
CA ARG A 41 -1.39 -6.05 16.02
C ARG A 41 -2.36 -5.07 16.71
N LYS A 42 -1.81 -4.03 17.33
CA LYS A 42 -2.62 -2.96 17.92
C LYS A 42 -3.26 -2.15 16.79
N PRO A 43 -4.57 -1.84 16.86
CA PRO A 43 -5.21 -0.97 15.87
C PRO A 43 -4.53 0.40 15.88
N ILE A 44 -4.25 0.92 14.69
CA ILE A 44 -3.68 2.26 14.54
C ILE A 44 -4.83 3.25 14.74
N ARG A 45 -4.71 4.12 15.75
CA ARG A 45 -5.65 5.22 15.94
C ARG A 45 -5.48 6.24 14.82
N LEU A 46 -6.52 6.42 14.02
CA LEU A 46 -6.52 7.35 12.88
C LEU A 46 -6.68 8.81 13.31
N ASN A 47 -7.24 9.06 14.49
CA ASN A 47 -7.48 10.41 14.99
C ASN A 47 -6.89 10.58 16.40
N ARG A 48 -5.89 11.46 16.53
CA ARG A 48 -5.22 11.73 17.82
C ARG A 48 -5.91 12.81 18.66
N ASP A 49 -6.74 13.65 18.02
CA ASP A 49 -7.20 14.91 18.61
C ASP A 49 -8.66 14.91 19.09
N VAL A 50 -9.45 13.86 18.89
CA VAL A 50 -10.87 13.89 19.22
C VAL A 50 -11.31 12.61 19.90
N ARG A 51 -11.96 12.79 21.07
CA ARG A 51 -12.81 11.85 21.81
C ARG A 51 -12.40 10.37 21.75
N VAL A 52 -12.36 9.74 22.87
CA VAL A 52 -12.19 8.27 22.95
C VAL A 52 -13.36 7.62 22.21
N LEU A 53 -13.13 7.28 20.95
CA LEU A 53 -14.07 6.49 20.16
C LEU A 53 -14.07 5.06 20.69
N THR A 54 -15.20 4.43 20.68
CA THR A 54 -15.31 2.98 20.88
C THR A 54 -14.65 2.24 19.72
N LYS A 55 -14.33 0.96 19.91
CA LYS A 55 -13.72 0.14 18.83
C LYS A 55 -14.60 0.08 17.58
N ASP A 56 -15.92 0.05 17.76
CA ASP A 56 -16.88 -0.01 16.66
C ASP A 56 -16.94 1.32 15.89
N GLU A 57 -16.93 2.44 16.60
CA GLU A 57 -16.87 3.77 15.99
C GLU A 57 -15.54 3.99 15.25
N GLU A 58 -14.40 3.53 15.79
CA GLU A 58 -13.11 3.58 15.08
C GLU A 58 -13.13 2.74 13.80
N MET A 59 -13.73 1.56 13.85
CA MET A 59 -13.88 0.69 12.68
C MET A 59 -14.78 1.32 11.62
N GLN A 60 -15.93 1.83 12.00
CA GLN A 60 -16.86 2.51 11.09
C GLN A 60 -16.21 3.72 10.44
N ASN A 61 -15.51 4.54 11.23
CA ASN A 61 -14.80 5.71 10.72
C ASN A 61 -13.69 5.32 9.73
N LYS A 62 -12.94 4.24 10.00
CA LYS A 62 -11.93 3.71 9.08
C LYS A 62 -12.56 3.28 7.75
N VAL A 63 -13.62 2.49 7.79
CA VAL A 63 -14.34 2.02 6.59
C VAL A 63 -14.87 3.20 5.79
N TRP A 64 -15.50 4.18 6.47
CA TRP A 64 -16.02 5.38 5.83
C TRP A 64 -14.92 6.20 5.14
N GLN A 65 -13.80 6.44 5.80
CA GLN A 65 -12.67 7.17 5.22
C GLN A 65 -12.09 6.43 4.01
N GLN A 66 -11.98 5.12 4.08
CA GLN A 66 -11.48 4.29 2.98
C GLN A 66 -12.43 4.37 1.78
N TYR A 67 -13.74 4.24 2.01
CA TYR A 67 -14.76 4.37 0.97
C TYR A 67 -14.72 5.74 0.29
N ARG A 68 -14.69 6.83 1.07
CA ARG A 68 -14.59 8.19 0.54
C ARG A 68 -13.32 8.43 -0.25
N LEU A 69 -12.21 7.83 0.17
CA LEU A 69 -10.96 7.92 -0.56
C LEU A 69 -11.07 7.21 -1.93
N MET A 70 -11.65 6.00 -1.97
CA MET A 70 -11.89 5.28 -3.22
C MET A 70 -12.77 6.08 -4.18
N GLU A 71 -13.85 6.69 -3.67
CA GLU A 71 -14.72 7.57 -4.48
C GLU A 71 -13.94 8.75 -5.08
N MET A 72 -13.14 9.44 -4.27
CA MET A 72 -12.32 10.57 -4.74
C MET A 72 -11.31 10.14 -5.81
N LEU A 73 -10.70 8.97 -5.64
CA LEU A 73 -9.72 8.44 -6.58
C LEU A 73 -10.34 8.05 -7.94
N ASN A 74 -11.66 7.74 -8.00
CA ASN A 74 -12.36 7.50 -9.26
C ASN A 74 -12.42 8.74 -10.18
N PHE A 75 -12.22 9.93 -9.63
CA PHE A 75 -12.13 11.19 -10.41
C PHE A 75 -10.69 11.58 -10.77
N MET A 76 -9.72 10.74 -10.45
CA MET A 76 -8.30 10.96 -10.71
C MET A 76 -7.78 9.97 -11.76
N PRO A 77 -6.73 10.32 -12.53
CA PRO A 77 -6.12 9.40 -13.49
C PRO A 77 -5.26 8.34 -12.78
N VAL A 78 -5.92 7.49 -12.01
CA VAL A 78 -5.29 6.38 -11.28
C VAL A 78 -6.06 5.09 -11.52
N ILE A 79 -5.35 3.97 -11.52
CA ILE A 79 -5.93 2.64 -11.59
C ILE A 79 -6.10 2.13 -10.17
N GLN A 80 -7.31 1.72 -9.80
CA GLN A 80 -7.57 1.10 -8.51
C GLN A 80 -7.76 -0.41 -8.69
N LEU A 81 -6.98 -1.21 -7.98
CA LEU A 81 -7.05 -2.66 -8.02
C LEU A 81 -7.47 -3.22 -6.65
N MET A 82 -8.46 -4.06 -6.67
CA MET A 82 -8.94 -4.84 -5.53
C MET A 82 -9.43 -6.20 -6.02
N ALA A 83 -9.01 -7.26 -5.38
CA ALA A 83 -9.48 -8.61 -5.69
C ALA A 83 -10.02 -9.27 -4.41
N ASP A 84 -11.15 -9.99 -4.54
CA ASP A 84 -11.74 -10.70 -3.41
C ASP A 84 -10.75 -11.72 -2.83
N ARG A 85 -10.67 -11.79 -1.50
CA ARG A 85 -9.77 -12.68 -0.74
C ARG A 85 -8.27 -12.52 -1.04
N VAL A 86 -7.86 -11.40 -1.65
CA VAL A 86 -6.46 -11.08 -1.94
C VAL A 86 -6.05 -9.86 -1.13
N GLU A 87 -4.87 -9.89 -0.52
CA GLU A 87 -4.30 -8.72 0.16
C GLU A 87 -3.64 -7.77 -0.88
N ALA A 88 -3.58 -6.49 -0.56
CA ALA A 88 -2.93 -5.49 -1.42
C ALA A 88 -1.47 -5.85 -1.75
N ASP A 89 -0.76 -6.50 -0.82
CA ASP A 89 0.63 -6.93 -0.99
C ASP A 89 0.77 -7.95 -2.13
N ASP A 90 -0.19 -8.88 -2.25
CA ASP A 90 -0.22 -9.88 -3.32
C ASP A 90 -0.51 -9.22 -4.68
N ILE A 91 -1.41 -8.21 -4.70
CA ILE A 91 -1.71 -7.42 -5.91
C ILE A 91 -0.46 -6.66 -6.37
N ILE A 92 0.24 -5.98 -5.45
CA ILE A 92 1.48 -5.24 -5.75
C ILE A 92 2.54 -6.20 -6.31
N SER A 93 2.71 -7.36 -5.68
CA SER A 93 3.65 -8.38 -6.15
C SER A 93 3.30 -8.87 -7.55
N TYR A 94 2.03 -9.11 -7.84
CA TYR A 94 1.56 -9.53 -9.15
C TYR A 94 1.82 -8.45 -10.21
N VAL A 95 1.48 -7.19 -9.91
CA VAL A 95 1.65 -6.07 -10.84
C VAL A 95 3.12 -5.85 -11.17
N THR A 96 4.00 -5.81 -10.16
CA THR A 96 5.43 -5.56 -10.37
C THR A 96 6.12 -6.64 -11.20
N GLN A 97 5.61 -7.86 -11.17
CA GLN A 97 6.13 -9.01 -11.94
C GLN A 97 5.37 -9.25 -13.25
N SER A 98 4.33 -8.47 -13.54
CA SER A 98 3.53 -8.65 -14.75
C SER A 98 4.35 -8.32 -16.01
N PRO A 99 4.28 -9.17 -17.07
CA PRO A 99 4.91 -8.88 -18.36
C PRO A 99 4.47 -7.54 -18.98
N GLN A 100 3.29 -7.05 -18.64
CA GLN A 100 2.78 -5.76 -19.09
C GLN A 100 3.70 -4.60 -18.70
N TYR A 101 4.37 -4.72 -17.54
CA TYR A 101 5.26 -3.70 -16.98
C TYR A 101 6.74 -4.06 -17.09
N SER A 102 7.08 -5.00 -17.96
CA SER A 102 8.49 -5.31 -18.28
C SER A 102 9.15 -4.10 -18.97
N GLY A 103 10.33 -3.72 -18.52
CA GLY A 103 11.05 -2.54 -19.02
C GLY A 103 10.57 -1.20 -18.43
N TRP A 104 9.57 -1.21 -17.54
CA TRP A 104 9.13 -0.01 -16.82
C TRP A 104 9.95 0.16 -15.53
N GLU A 105 10.29 1.40 -15.22
CA GLU A 105 10.76 1.75 -13.89
C GLU A 105 9.57 1.73 -12.93
N LYS A 106 9.61 0.86 -11.92
CA LYS A 106 8.52 0.63 -10.97
C LYS A 106 8.91 1.15 -9.59
N ILE A 107 8.06 1.97 -8.99
CA ILE A 107 8.27 2.53 -7.65
C ILE A 107 7.17 2.03 -6.74
N ILE A 108 7.48 1.08 -5.85
CA ILE A 108 6.58 0.65 -4.79
C ILE A 108 6.60 1.67 -3.66
N ILE A 109 5.43 2.17 -3.26
CA ILE A 109 5.30 3.12 -2.15
C ILE A 109 4.71 2.41 -0.95
N SER A 110 5.57 1.99 -0.03
CA SER A 110 5.16 1.30 1.19
C SER A 110 6.14 1.52 2.33
N SER A 111 5.64 1.41 3.57
CA SER A 111 6.48 1.36 4.76
C SER A 111 6.86 -0.08 5.16
N ASP A 112 6.24 -1.06 4.53
CA ASP A 112 6.51 -2.47 4.79
C ASP A 112 7.87 -2.88 4.18
N LYS A 113 8.65 -3.56 4.99
CA LYS A 113 9.98 -4.04 4.59
C LYS A 113 9.92 -5.29 3.72
N ASP A 114 8.81 -6.02 3.78
CA ASP A 114 8.66 -7.26 3.02
C ASP A 114 8.71 -7.00 1.50
N PHE A 115 8.41 -5.77 1.07
CA PHE A 115 8.56 -5.36 -0.33
C PHE A 115 10.01 -5.25 -0.82
N PHE A 116 11.02 -5.31 0.05
CA PHE A 116 12.42 -5.38 -0.39
C PHE A 116 12.69 -6.60 -1.29
N GLN A 117 11.96 -7.69 -1.07
CA GLN A 117 12.09 -8.90 -1.89
C GLN A 117 11.65 -8.70 -3.36
N LEU A 118 10.87 -7.64 -3.66
CA LEU A 118 10.44 -7.30 -5.01
C LEU A 118 11.36 -6.31 -5.71
N CYS A 119 12.35 -5.76 -4.99
CA CYS A 119 13.29 -4.80 -5.56
C CYS A 119 14.29 -5.50 -6.46
N ASP A 120 14.43 -4.98 -7.67
CA ASP A 120 15.36 -5.42 -8.69
C ASP A 120 15.96 -4.23 -9.48
N ASP A 121 16.42 -4.45 -10.70
CA ASP A 121 16.97 -3.40 -11.55
C ASP A 121 15.92 -2.41 -12.05
N GLU A 122 14.66 -2.81 -12.13
CA GLU A 122 13.52 -2.01 -12.61
C GLU A 122 12.59 -1.58 -11.48
N THR A 123 12.69 -2.19 -10.30
CA THR A 123 11.75 -2.00 -9.18
C THR A 123 12.47 -1.47 -7.95
N VAL A 124 12.02 -0.33 -7.43
CA VAL A 124 12.55 0.27 -6.21
C VAL A 124 11.43 0.48 -5.18
N LEU A 125 11.79 0.43 -3.90
CA LEU A 125 10.87 0.71 -2.80
C LEU A 125 11.10 2.12 -2.27
N TYR A 126 10.07 2.97 -2.30
CA TYR A 126 10.07 4.25 -1.60
C TYR A 126 9.32 4.13 -0.27
N ARG A 127 9.98 4.51 0.81
CA ARG A 127 9.42 4.46 2.17
C ARG A 127 9.02 5.86 2.62
N PRO A 128 7.72 6.21 2.58
CA PRO A 128 7.26 7.60 2.74
C PRO A 128 7.50 8.17 4.15
N ILE A 129 7.50 7.34 5.21
CA ILE A 129 7.77 7.77 6.59
C ILE A 129 9.25 8.16 6.74
N GLN A 130 10.15 7.36 6.18
CA GLN A 130 11.60 7.59 6.22
C GLN A 130 12.07 8.55 5.13
N LYS A 131 11.22 8.83 4.13
CA LYS A 131 11.53 9.63 2.94
C LYS A 131 12.78 9.12 2.20
N LYS A 132 12.89 7.80 2.04
CA LYS A 132 14.06 7.14 1.47
C LYS A 132 13.67 6.10 0.43
N PHE A 133 14.50 6.01 -0.62
CA PHE A 133 14.46 4.91 -1.57
C PHE A 133 15.31 3.73 -1.07
N ALA A 134 14.90 2.54 -1.45
CA ALA A 134 15.68 1.32 -1.26
C ALA A 134 15.63 0.51 -2.55
N SER A 135 16.80 0.05 -2.99
CA SER A 135 16.97 -0.76 -4.20
C SER A 135 17.88 -1.95 -3.90
N ALA A 136 17.81 -2.98 -4.77
CA ALA A 136 18.67 -4.15 -4.67
C ALA A 136 20.16 -3.83 -4.89
N ARG A 137 20.48 -2.75 -5.66
CA ARG A 137 21.86 -2.39 -6.03
C ARG A 137 22.75 -1.90 -4.89
N HIS A 138 22.15 -1.47 -3.79
CA HIS A 138 22.90 -0.95 -2.64
C HIS A 138 22.53 -1.75 -1.41
N GLY A 139 23.23 -2.84 -1.14
CA GLY A 139 23.03 -3.72 0.02
C GLY A 139 22.68 -2.99 1.31
N GLY A 140 21.40 -2.59 1.45
CA GLY A 140 20.85 -1.99 2.66
C GLY A 140 21.20 -0.52 2.92
N SER A 141 21.88 0.18 2.03
CA SER A 141 22.21 1.60 2.25
C SER A 141 21.37 2.51 1.37
N CYS A 142 20.60 3.38 2.01
CA CYS A 142 19.77 4.39 1.38
C CYS A 142 20.64 5.57 0.89
N LEU A 143 20.34 6.08 -0.28
CA LEU A 143 20.69 7.45 -0.67
C LEU A 143 19.73 8.45 -0.02
#